data_9a0a2e4894b1073ad887cce8eaf21657
#
_entry.id   9a0a2e4894b1073ad887cce8eaf21657
#
_cell.length_a   1.000
_cell.length_b   1.000
_cell.length_c   1.000
_cell.angle_alpha   90.00
_cell.angle_beta   90.00
_cell.angle_gamma   90.00
#
_symmetry.space_group_name_H-M   'P 1'
#
loop_
_entity.id
_entity.type
_entity.pdbx_description
1 polymer ?
#
loop_
_entity_poly.entity_id
_entity_poly.type
_entity_poly.pdbx_seq_one_letter_code
_entity_poly.pdbx_strand_id
1 'polypeptide(L)'
;MQRRRFLTLSAAAAASAALPQGAFATVPKPYSWDTGPPMDNAVGFIKWMQENRGEDPRYLRPRFERFQNMVGHVDLWENRNKRAFLMTPRDEFCLPNDRGIIYDVNYHSIGYGVTITGPRVVGRMTSSIDVKMGEKVLEIGTGSGYQSAYLSNLTDKVWTVEIIKPLAERTRALYDTLIKRGYTEYKVINTKQADGYYGWEEHAPFDKIIVTCGIDHVPPPLLQQLKTGGIMVIPVGPPGAQHILKINKEVGPTGQIGVKRSDIYNGMPVPFVPFTKLQGDTVKGTHNQR
;
A
#
# COMPACT_ATOMS: atom_id res chain seq x y z
N MET A 1 -57.97 35.01 -12.37
CA MET A 1 -57.74 33.66 -12.87
C MET A 1 -56.28 33.55 -13.33
N GLN A 2 -55.36 33.04 -12.51
CA GLN A 2 -53.98 32.80 -12.89
C GLN A 2 -53.76 31.28 -12.91
N ARG A 3 -53.40 30.76 -14.07
CA ARG A 3 -53.10 29.33 -14.29
C ARG A 3 -51.67 29.04 -13.81
N ARG A 4 -51.51 28.21 -12.78
CA ARG A 4 -50.22 27.62 -12.36
C ARG A 4 -49.78 26.59 -13.39
N ARG A 5 -48.59 26.79 -13.99
CA ARG A 5 -47.92 25.78 -14.82
C ARG A 5 -47.10 24.89 -13.88
N PHE A 6 -47.38 23.61 -13.86
CA PHE A 6 -46.54 22.58 -13.25
C PHE A 6 -45.36 22.30 -14.18
N LEU A 7 -44.15 22.51 -13.68
CA LEU A 7 -42.93 22.06 -14.32
C LEU A 7 -42.70 20.60 -13.89
N THR A 8 -42.79 19.69 -14.84
CA THR A 8 -42.36 18.29 -14.68
C THR A 8 -40.84 18.23 -14.80
N LEU A 9 -40.16 17.88 -13.71
CA LEU A 9 -38.74 17.51 -13.75
C LEU A 9 -38.64 16.10 -14.38
N SER A 10 -38.07 16.03 -15.56
CA SER A 10 -37.63 14.77 -16.16
C SER A 10 -36.33 14.32 -15.46
N ALA A 11 -36.38 13.15 -14.83
CA ALA A 11 -35.22 12.47 -14.30
C ALA A 11 -34.32 12.05 -15.47
N ALA A 12 -33.14 12.65 -15.54
CA ALA A 12 -32.08 12.19 -16.43
C ALA A 12 -31.52 10.87 -15.89
N ALA A 13 -31.80 9.79 -16.60
CA ALA A 13 -31.17 8.50 -16.34
C ALA A 13 -29.65 8.62 -16.62
N ALA A 14 -28.84 8.45 -15.59
CA ALA A 14 -27.42 8.32 -15.75
C ALA A 14 -27.11 7.01 -16.48
N ALA A 15 -26.78 7.11 -17.75
CA ALA A 15 -26.23 5.99 -18.51
C ALA A 15 -24.86 5.63 -17.94
N SER A 16 -24.78 4.49 -17.26
CA SER A 16 -23.51 3.88 -16.92
C SER A 16 -22.84 3.43 -18.22
N ALA A 17 -21.87 4.19 -18.69
CA ALA A 17 -21.04 3.78 -19.80
C ALA A 17 -20.25 2.52 -19.38
N ALA A 18 -20.69 1.37 -19.82
CA ALA A 18 -19.92 0.14 -19.76
C ALA A 18 -18.62 0.36 -20.56
N LEU A 19 -17.48 0.29 -19.88
CA LEU A 19 -16.17 0.30 -20.53
C LEU A 19 -16.11 -0.89 -21.51
N PRO A 20 -15.55 -0.71 -22.71
CA PRO A 20 -15.40 -1.81 -23.64
C PRO A 20 -14.56 -2.90 -23.00
N GLN A 21 -15.14 -4.07 -22.81
CA GLN A 21 -14.42 -5.28 -22.42
C GLN A 21 -13.55 -5.70 -23.62
N GLY A 22 -12.31 -5.18 -23.65
CA GLY A 22 -11.27 -5.66 -24.54
C GLY A 22 -10.98 -7.12 -24.21
N ALA A 23 -11.14 -7.99 -25.20
CA ALA A 23 -10.95 -9.42 -25.11
C ALA A 23 -9.52 -9.79 -24.74
N PHE A 24 -9.25 -10.00 -23.45
CA PHE A 24 -8.13 -10.80 -22.95
C PHE A 24 -8.66 -11.72 -21.84
N ALA A 25 -9.46 -12.70 -22.26
CA ALA A 25 -9.97 -13.75 -21.36
C ALA A 25 -8.99 -14.93 -21.32
N THR A 26 -7.76 -14.71 -20.87
CA THR A 26 -7.00 -15.80 -20.29
C THR A 26 -7.37 -15.85 -18.81
N VAL A 27 -7.91 -16.99 -18.37
CA VAL A 27 -8.13 -17.22 -16.94
C VAL A 27 -6.76 -17.11 -16.26
N PRO A 28 -6.57 -16.18 -15.32
CA PRO A 28 -5.29 -16.05 -14.63
C PRO A 28 -4.90 -17.41 -14.04
N LYS A 29 -3.64 -17.81 -14.19
CA LYS A 29 -3.15 -19.01 -13.52
C LYS A 29 -3.22 -18.82 -12.01
N PRO A 30 -3.43 -19.89 -11.23
CA PRO A 30 -3.39 -19.82 -9.79
C PRO A 30 -2.11 -19.12 -9.31
N TYR A 31 -2.24 -18.21 -8.35
CA TYR A 31 -1.11 -17.50 -7.79
C TYR A 31 -0.13 -18.47 -7.08
N SER A 32 1.16 -18.24 -7.25
CA SER A 32 2.22 -18.95 -6.54
C SER A 32 3.28 -17.96 -6.07
N TRP A 33 3.75 -18.09 -4.83
CA TRP A 33 4.86 -17.29 -4.31
C TRP A 33 6.22 -17.67 -4.91
N ASP A 34 6.32 -18.85 -5.53
CA ASP A 34 7.57 -19.38 -6.09
C ASP A 34 7.77 -19.00 -7.56
N THR A 35 6.72 -18.58 -8.24
CA THR A 35 6.78 -18.19 -9.65
C THR A 35 6.59 -16.68 -9.82
N GLY A 36 7.20 -16.13 -10.86
CA GLY A 36 7.09 -14.70 -11.18
C GLY A 36 7.62 -14.38 -12.57
N PRO A 37 7.43 -13.13 -13.01
CA PRO A 37 7.89 -12.69 -14.30
C PRO A 37 9.41 -12.61 -14.38
N PRO A 38 10.00 -12.67 -15.59
CA PRO A 38 11.38 -12.27 -15.81
C PRO A 38 11.65 -10.85 -15.31
N MET A 39 12.79 -10.65 -14.67
CA MET A 39 13.19 -9.36 -14.07
C MET A 39 14.31 -8.68 -14.86
N ASP A 40 14.84 -9.32 -15.89
CA ASP A 40 16.00 -8.90 -16.68
C ASP A 40 15.62 -8.11 -17.94
N ASN A 41 14.41 -8.33 -18.47
CA ASN A 41 13.99 -7.62 -19.69
C ASN A 41 12.47 -7.33 -19.72
N ALA A 42 12.13 -6.17 -20.30
CA ALA A 42 10.75 -5.70 -20.37
C ALA A 42 9.85 -6.58 -21.24
N VAL A 43 10.37 -7.14 -22.32
CA VAL A 43 9.56 -7.95 -23.27
C VAL A 43 9.09 -9.24 -22.59
N GLY A 44 10.01 -9.94 -21.93
CA GLY A 44 9.69 -11.15 -21.18
C GLY A 44 8.73 -10.87 -20.02
N PHE A 45 8.94 -9.76 -19.27
CA PHE A 45 8.04 -9.32 -18.21
C PHE A 45 6.62 -9.09 -18.75
N ILE A 46 6.47 -8.25 -19.78
CA ILE A 46 5.17 -7.91 -20.37
C ILE A 46 4.45 -9.16 -20.86
N LYS A 47 5.14 -10.01 -21.63
CA LYS A 47 4.58 -11.26 -22.13
C LYS A 47 4.08 -12.15 -20.99
N TRP A 48 4.92 -12.35 -19.95
CA TRP A 48 4.58 -13.19 -18.83
C TRP A 48 3.34 -12.67 -18.06
N MET A 49 3.27 -11.35 -17.82
CA MET A 49 2.14 -10.74 -17.10
C MET A 49 0.84 -10.85 -17.88
N GLN A 50 0.88 -10.66 -19.21
CA GLN A 50 -0.29 -10.84 -20.06
C GLN A 50 -0.78 -12.29 -20.05
N GLU A 51 0.13 -13.28 -20.23
CA GLU A 51 -0.21 -14.69 -20.31
C GLU A 51 -0.65 -15.31 -18.98
N ASN A 52 -0.11 -14.84 -17.85
CA ASN A 52 -0.36 -15.44 -16.54
C ASN A 52 -1.33 -14.61 -15.66
N ARG A 53 -1.43 -13.30 -15.90
CA ARG A 53 -2.24 -12.39 -15.07
C ARG A 53 -3.33 -11.67 -15.86
N GLY A 54 -3.29 -11.68 -17.18
CA GLY A 54 -4.24 -10.97 -18.05
C GLY A 54 -4.20 -9.45 -17.90
N GLU A 55 -3.04 -8.89 -17.52
CA GLU A 55 -2.90 -7.46 -17.24
C GLU A 55 -2.77 -6.64 -18.52
N ASP A 56 -3.22 -5.39 -18.44
CA ASP A 56 -3.20 -4.43 -19.55
C ASP A 56 -1.76 -3.99 -19.89
N PRO A 57 -1.28 -4.24 -21.12
CA PRO A 57 0.09 -3.92 -21.53
C PRO A 57 0.45 -2.43 -21.42
N ARG A 58 -0.55 -1.53 -21.44
CA ARG A 58 -0.34 -0.07 -21.30
C ARG A 58 0.36 0.29 -19.99
N TYR A 59 0.12 -0.46 -18.91
CA TYR A 59 0.67 -0.20 -17.59
C TYR A 59 1.91 -1.04 -17.26
N LEU A 60 2.17 -2.11 -18.02
CA LEU A 60 3.28 -3.03 -17.76
C LEU A 60 4.64 -2.43 -18.09
N ARG A 61 4.78 -1.71 -19.22
CA ARG A 61 6.04 -1.06 -19.56
C ARG A 61 6.42 0.02 -18.55
N PRO A 62 5.56 0.99 -18.16
CA PRO A 62 5.88 1.96 -17.11
C PRO A 62 6.22 1.30 -15.76
N ARG A 63 5.57 0.17 -15.39
CA ARG A 63 5.91 -0.59 -14.19
C ARG A 63 7.33 -1.14 -14.26
N PHE A 64 7.72 -1.73 -15.37
CA PHE A 64 9.06 -2.31 -15.55
C PHE A 64 10.14 -1.23 -15.57
N GLU A 65 9.92 -0.11 -16.24
CA GLU A 65 10.85 1.03 -16.26
C GLU A 65 11.03 1.61 -14.85
N ARG A 66 9.93 1.74 -14.08
CA ARG A 66 10.00 2.14 -12.66
C ARG A 66 10.77 1.11 -11.83
N PHE A 67 10.53 -0.16 -12.03
CA PHE A 67 11.27 -1.24 -11.39
C PHE A 67 12.79 -1.12 -11.63
N GLN A 68 13.21 -0.95 -12.89
CA GLN A 68 14.64 -0.80 -13.21
C GLN A 68 15.25 0.44 -12.54
N ASN A 69 14.53 1.56 -12.53
CA ASN A 69 14.95 2.76 -11.82
C ASN A 69 15.15 2.51 -10.32
N MET A 70 14.21 1.82 -9.68
CA MET A 70 14.28 1.52 -8.24
C MET A 70 15.40 0.55 -7.91
N VAL A 71 15.69 -0.42 -8.76
CA VAL A 71 16.86 -1.31 -8.61
C VAL A 71 18.16 -0.52 -8.73
N GLY A 72 18.27 0.35 -9.72
CA GLY A 72 19.45 1.19 -9.92
C GLY A 72 19.72 2.19 -8.78
N HIS A 73 18.68 2.65 -8.07
CA HIS A 73 18.79 3.53 -6.91
C HIS A 73 18.85 2.76 -5.57
N VAL A 74 18.95 1.45 -5.60
CA VAL A 74 18.98 0.58 -4.40
C VAL A 74 17.76 0.82 -3.49
N ASP A 75 16.57 0.98 -4.09
CA ASP A 75 15.30 0.99 -3.35
C ASP A 75 14.71 -0.43 -3.27
N LEU A 76 15.13 -1.34 -4.19
CA LEU A 76 14.79 -2.75 -4.22
C LEU A 76 16.08 -3.58 -4.30
N TRP A 77 16.45 -4.32 -3.24
CA TRP A 77 17.69 -5.12 -3.25
C TRP A 77 17.46 -6.63 -3.20
N GLU A 78 16.44 -7.14 -2.51
CA GLU A 78 16.17 -8.57 -2.45
C GLU A 78 15.30 -9.05 -3.62
N ASN A 79 15.61 -10.21 -4.20
CA ASN A 79 14.88 -10.73 -5.37
C ASN A 79 13.39 -10.97 -5.10
N ARG A 80 13.01 -11.44 -3.89
CA ARG A 80 11.59 -11.59 -3.53
C ARG A 80 10.87 -10.24 -3.50
N ASN A 81 11.52 -9.18 -3.03
CA ASN A 81 10.94 -7.83 -3.01
C ASN A 81 10.85 -7.23 -4.43
N LYS A 82 11.86 -7.46 -5.26
CA LYS A 82 11.84 -7.12 -6.69
C LYS A 82 10.66 -7.77 -7.41
N ARG A 83 10.49 -9.09 -7.17
CA ARG A 83 9.36 -9.85 -7.71
C ARG A 83 8.01 -9.30 -7.20
N ALA A 84 7.88 -9.07 -5.91
CA ALA A 84 6.64 -8.57 -5.30
C ALA A 84 6.23 -7.20 -5.88
N PHE A 85 7.19 -6.29 -6.13
CA PHE A 85 6.93 -5.03 -6.82
C PHE A 85 6.36 -5.25 -8.22
N LEU A 86 6.97 -6.13 -9.02
CA LEU A 86 6.52 -6.43 -10.38
C LEU A 86 5.16 -7.14 -10.41
N MET A 87 4.84 -7.93 -9.40
CA MET A 87 3.57 -8.66 -9.28
C MET A 87 2.40 -7.79 -8.80
N THR A 88 2.67 -6.60 -8.24
CA THR A 88 1.62 -5.75 -7.66
C THR A 88 1.22 -4.63 -8.63
N PRO A 89 0.01 -4.67 -9.22
CA PRO A 89 -0.46 -3.69 -10.22
C PRO A 89 -0.85 -2.38 -9.54
N ARG A 90 0.09 -1.45 -9.39
CA ARG A 90 -0.12 -0.15 -8.75
C ARG A 90 -1.24 0.67 -9.41
N ASP A 91 -1.44 0.50 -10.72
CA ASP A 91 -2.50 1.13 -11.50
C ASP A 91 -3.92 0.74 -11.10
N GLU A 92 -4.08 -0.37 -10.38
CA GLU A 92 -5.39 -0.76 -9.79
C GLU A 92 -5.68 -0.04 -8.47
N PHE A 93 -4.68 0.54 -7.82
CA PHE A 93 -4.75 1.15 -6.48
C PHE A 93 -4.73 2.68 -6.49
N CYS A 94 -4.90 3.31 -7.63
CA CYS A 94 -4.99 4.77 -7.79
C CYS A 94 -6.38 5.21 -8.26
N LEU A 95 -6.59 6.51 -8.30
CA LEU A 95 -7.78 7.06 -8.95
C LEU A 95 -7.71 6.84 -10.47
N PRO A 96 -8.86 6.67 -11.16
CA PRO A 96 -8.89 6.34 -12.59
C PRO A 96 -8.09 7.30 -13.48
N ASN A 97 -8.08 8.59 -13.15
CA ASN A 97 -7.37 9.62 -13.92
C ASN A 97 -5.84 9.53 -13.78
N ASP A 98 -5.34 8.86 -12.74
CA ASP A 98 -3.90 8.77 -12.44
C ASP A 98 -3.26 7.49 -12.98
N ARG A 99 -4.04 6.55 -13.52
CA ARG A 99 -3.53 5.25 -14.00
C ARG A 99 -2.35 5.38 -14.97
N GLY A 100 -2.38 6.37 -15.87
CA GLY A 100 -1.33 6.60 -16.88
C GLY A 100 -0.01 7.10 -16.31
N ILE A 101 -0.03 7.73 -15.14
CA ILE A 101 1.14 8.37 -14.51
C ILE A 101 1.55 7.73 -13.18
N ILE A 102 0.79 6.74 -12.68
CA ILE A 102 0.95 6.20 -11.32
C ILE A 102 2.31 5.54 -11.04
N TYR A 103 3.06 5.23 -12.10
CA TYR A 103 4.41 4.70 -12.02
C TYR A 103 5.50 5.79 -12.05
N ASP A 104 5.16 7.08 -12.04
CA ASP A 104 6.13 8.16 -11.87
C ASP A 104 6.77 8.16 -10.46
N VAL A 105 7.62 9.15 -10.15
CA VAL A 105 8.32 9.20 -8.85
C VAL A 105 7.45 9.73 -7.71
N ASN A 106 6.30 10.34 -8.04
CA ASN A 106 5.50 11.14 -7.13
C ASN A 106 4.54 10.30 -6.30
N TYR A 107 4.00 10.91 -5.25
CA TYR A 107 2.78 10.46 -4.60
C TYR A 107 1.55 11.04 -5.34
N HIS A 108 0.42 10.31 -5.29
CA HIS A 108 -0.82 10.73 -5.92
C HIS A 108 -1.97 10.71 -4.91
N SER A 109 -2.92 11.63 -5.05
CA SER A 109 -4.10 11.65 -4.19
C SER A 109 -4.94 10.39 -4.41
N ILE A 110 -5.47 9.86 -3.31
CA ILE A 110 -6.48 8.80 -3.34
C ILE A 110 -7.83 9.24 -2.76
N GLY A 111 -8.01 10.55 -2.60
CA GLY A 111 -9.16 11.15 -1.91
C GLY A 111 -8.96 11.22 -0.41
N TYR A 112 -9.93 11.80 0.28
CA TYR A 112 -9.96 11.94 1.76
C TYR A 112 -8.74 12.66 2.37
N GLY A 113 -8.03 13.49 1.59
CA GLY A 113 -6.83 14.20 2.05
C GLY A 113 -5.59 13.31 2.21
N VAL A 114 -5.60 12.07 1.72
CA VAL A 114 -4.49 11.13 1.81
C VAL A 114 -4.00 10.69 0.42
N THR A 115 -2.85 10.02 0.39
CA THR A 115 -2.14 9.74 -0.86
C THR A 115 -1.66 8.29 -0.93
N ILE A 116 -1.48 7.78 -2.15
CA ILE A 116 -0.62 6.63 -2.40
C ILE A 116 0.83 7.13 -2.50
N THR A 117 1.69 6.67 -1.62
CA THR A 117 3.10 7.08 -1.51
C THR A 117 3.89 6.75 -2.79
N GLY A 118 4.85 7.58 -3.17
CA GLY A 118 5.69 7.36 -4.35
C GLY A 118 6.39 5.99 -4.34
N PRO A 119 6.55 5.35 -5.51
CA PRO A 119 7.02 3.95 -5.60
C PRO A 119 8.37 3.69 -4.93
N ARG A 120 9.31 4.65 -5.03
CA ARG A 120 10.65 4.52 -4.45
C ARG A 120 10.62 4.44 -2.93
N VAL A 121 9.80 5.27 -2.28
CA VAL A 121 9.65 5.26 -0.81
C VAL A 121 9.02 3.94 -0.37
N VAL A 122 7.93 3.51 -1.04
CA VAL A 122 7.29 2.20 -0.79
C VAL A 122 8.30 1.06 -0.93
N GLY A 123 9.06 1.02 -2.02
CA GLY A 123 10.06 -0.02 -2.27
C GLY A 123 11.15 -0.07 -1.21
N ARG A 124 11.70 1.08 -0.83
CA ARG A 124 12.76 1.18 0.19
C ARG A 124 12.25 0.80 1.59
N MET A 125 11.06 1.23 1.98
CA MET A 125 10.44 0.83 3.25
C MET A 125 10.19 -0.68 3.28
N THR A 126 9.65 -1.25 2.21
CA THR A 126 9.37 -2.69 2.11
C THR A 126 10.65 -3.52 2.05
N SER A 127 11.71 -3.04 1.38
CA SER A 127 13.03 -3.67 1.41
C SER A 127 13.64 -3.63 2.81
N SER A 128 13.49 -2.50 3.53
CA SER A 128 14.07 -2.30 4.85
C SER A 128 13.43 -3.16 5.94
N ILE A 129 12.13 -3.43 5.83
CA ILE A 129 11.41 -4.28 6.78
C ILE A 129 11.73 -5.77 6.58
N ASP A 130 12.18 -6.17 5.38
CA ASP A 130 12.67 -7.51 5.05
C ASP A 130 11.71 -8.63 5.41
N VAL A 131 10.48 -8.58 4.86
CA VAL A 131 9.44 -9.59 5.11
C VAL A 131 9.81 -10.91 4.45
N LYS A 132 9.63 -12.01 5.19
CA LYS A 132 9.83 -13.39 4.70
C LYS A 132 8.51 -14.16 4.71
N MET A 133 8.43 -15.20 3.87
CA MET A 133 7.26 -16.08 3.85
C MET A 133 6.97 -16.64 5.24
N GLY A 134 5.70 -16.60 5.62
CA GLY A 134 5.21 -17.07 6.92
C GLY A 134 5.36 -16.06 8.08
N GLU A 135 6.05 -14.91 7.88
CA GLU A 135 6.10 -13.85 8.87
C GLU A 135 4.79 -13.07 8.92
N LYS A 136 4.33 -12.78 10.13
CA LYS A 136 3.12 -12.00 10.41
C LYS A 136 3.43 -10.50 10.33
N VAL A 137 2.75 -9.81 9.44
CA VAL A 137 2.97 -8.37 9.19
C VAL A 137 1.74 -7.56 9.56
N LEU A 138 1.95 -6.47 10.30
CA LEU A 138 0.94 -5.44 10.54
C LEU A 138 1.30 -4.17 9.76
N GLU A 139 0.36 -3.69 8.96
CA GLU A 139 0.41 -2.37 8.33
C GLU A 139 -0.52 -1.41 9.06
N ILE A 140 -0.04 -0.19 9.30
CA ILE A 140 -0.84 0.91 9.82
C ILE A 140 -1.01 1.96 8.73
N GLY A 141 -2.26 2.20 8.32
CA GLY A 141 -2.63 3.07 7.20
C GLY A 141 -2.82 2.31 5.89
N THR A 142 -3.91 1.53 5.78
CA THR A 142 -4.23 0.76 4.56
C THR A 142 -4.28 1.64 3.31
N GLY A 143 -4.88 2.84 3.43
CA GLY A 143 -4.97 3.79 2.35
C GLY A 143 -5.62 3.21 1.10
N SER A 144 -4.90 3.27 -0.02
CA SER A 144 -5.34 2.66 -1.29
C SER A 144 -5.36 1.14 -1.28
N GLY A 145 -4.63 0.49 -0.35
CA GLY A 145 -4.41 -0.94 -0.31
C GLY A 145 -3.15 -1.42 -1.06
N TYR A 146 -2.41 -0.53 -1.68
CA TYR A 146 -1.24 -0.90 -2.48
C TYR A 146 -0.14 -1.57 -1.64
N GLN A 147 0.16 -1.03 -0.46
CA GLN A 147 1.21 -1.59 0.40
C GLN A 147 0.81 -2.97 0.95
N SER A 148 -0.45 -3.18 1.38
CA SER A 148 -0.93 -4.51 1.81
C SER A 148 -0.90 -5.52 0.66
N ALA A 149 -1.30 -5.10 -0.56
CA ALA A 149 -1.21 -5.93 -1.77
C ALA A 149 0.24 -6.27 -2.11
N TYR A 150 1.18 -5.36 -1.88
CA TYR A 150 2.61 -5.62 -2.03
C TYR A 150 3.08 -6.66 -0.99
N LEU A 151 2.69 -6.49 0.28
CA LEU A 151 3.03 -7.42 1.37
C LEU A 151 2.48 -8.83 1.13
N SER A 152 1.28 -8.98 0.55
CA SER A 152 0.70 -10.29 0.23
C SER A 152 1.47 -11.07 -0.83
N ASN A 153 2.35 -10.39 -1.59
CA ASN A 153 3.32 -11.03 -2.48
C ASN A 153 4.62 -11.48 -1.76
N LEU A 154 4.75 -11.18 -0.46
CA LEU A 154 5.92 -11.52 0.36
C LEU A 154 5.60 -12.55 1.46
N THR A 155 4.35 -12.53 1.98
CA THR A 155 3.90 -13.42 3.05
C THR A 155 2.41 -13.75 2.92
N ASP A 156 2.02 -14.88 3.48
CA ASP A 156 0.63 -15.33 3.59
C ASP A 156 -0.10 -14.79 4.84
N LYS A 157 0.49 -13.83 5.59
CA LYS A 157 0.01 -13.35 6.90
C LYS A 157 0.07 -11.82 6.97
N VAL A 158 -0.94 -11.14 6.41
CA VAL A 158 -1.03 -9.67 6.35
C VAL A 158 -2.23 -9.16 7.13
N TRP A 159 -1.99 -8.21 8.03
CA TRP A 159 -3.01 -7.44 8.76
C TRP A 159 -2.83 -5.96 8.44
N THR A 160 -3.92 -5.23 8.25
CA THR A 160 -3.87 -3.80 7.96
C THR A 160 -5.01 -3.04 8.62
N VAL A 161 -4.70 -1.86 9.15
CA VAL A 161 -5.65 -1.01 9.89
C VAL A 161 -5.80 0.33 9.18
N GLU A 162 -7.06 0.76 8.96
CA GLU A 162 -7.41 2.06 8.38
C GLU A 162 -8.40 2.79 9.28
N ILE A 163 -8.13 4.07 9.54
CA ILE A 163 -8.98 4.90 10.40
C ILE A 163 -10.13 5.53 9.63
N ILE A 164 -9.92 5.87 8.34
CA ILE A 164 -10.89 6.56 7.49
C ILE A 164 -11.91 5.54 6.98
N LYS A 165 -13.07 5.46 7.64
CA LYS A 165 -14.10 4.45 7.34
C LYS A 165 -14.46 4.33 5.86
N PRO A 166 -14.84 5.39 5.11
CA PRO A 166 -15.19 5.25 3.70
C PRO A 166 -14.01 4.80 2.82
N LEU A 167 -12.77 5.10 3.22
CA LEU A 167 -11.56 4.61 2.54
C LEU A 167 -11.35 3.11 2.80
N ALA A 168 -11.49 2.67 4.05
CA ALA A 168 -11.41 1.26 4.44
C ALA A 168 -12.44 0.40 3.67
N GLU A 169 -13.69 0.86 3.59
CA GLU A 169 -14.77 0.19 2.85
C GLU A 169 -14.47 0.12 1.34
N ARG A 170 -14.00 1.22 0.75
CA ARG A 170 -13.61 1.26 -0.68
C ARG A 170 -12.47 0.30 -0.98
N THR A 171 -11.44 0.29 -0.15
CA THR A 171 -10.26 -0.55 -0.34
C THR A 171 -10.61 -2.03 -0.15
N ARG A 172 -11.47 -2.37 0.80
CA ARG A 172 -11.97 -3.73 0.96
C ARG A 172 -12.73 -4.20 -0.28
N ALA A 173 -13.64 -3.38 -0.83
CA ALA A 173 -14.38 -3.69 -2.05
C ALA A 173 -13.45 -3.85 -3.28
N LEU A 174 -12.35 -3.08 -3.31
CA LEU A 174 -11.32 -3.21 -4.35
C LEU A 174 -10.64 -4.59 -4.26
N TYR A 175 -10.22 -5.03 -3.07
CA TYR A 175 -9.64 -6.37 -2.90
C TYR A 175 -10.61 -7.46 -3.35
N ASP A 176 -11.89 -7.39 -2.95
CA ASP A 176 -12.90 -8.37 -3.35
C ASP A 176 -13.08 -8.42 -4.89
N THR A 177 -12.99 -7.27 -5.55
CA THR A 177 -13.03 -7.17 -7.01
C THR A 177 -11.79 -7.78 -7.65
N LEU A 178 -10.60 -7.49 -7.14
CA LEU A 178 -9.35 -7.99 -7.67
C LEU A 178 -9.21 -9.51 -7.44
N ILE A 179 -9.65 -10.02 -6.28
CA ILE A 179 -9.71 -11.47 -6.01
C ILE A 179 -10.57 -12.19 -7.04
N LYS A 180 -11.76 -11.65 -7.38
CA LYS A 180 -12.62 -12.20 -8.43
C LYS A 180 -11.97 -12.17 -9.82
N ARG A 181 -11.05 -11.22 -10.06
CA ARG A 181 -10.26 -11.09 -11.28
C ARG A 181 -9.00 -11.98 -11.28
N GLY A 182 -8.77 -12.79 -10.22
CA GLY A 182 -7.67 -13.76 -10.16
C GLY A 182 -6.48 -13.36 -9.30
N TYR A 183 -6.50 -12.20 -8.59
CA TYR A 183 -5.47 -11.80 -7.63
C TYR A 183 -5.72 -12.49 -6.28
N THR A 184 -5.59 -13.83 -6.28
CA THR A 184 -5.98 -14.68 -5.14
C THR A 184 -5.06 -14.53 -3.93
N GLU A 185 -3.86 -14.00 -4.10
CA GLU A 185 -2.92 -13.61 -3.04
C GLU A 185 -3.51 -12.56 -2.09
N TYR A 186 -4.44 -11.74 -2.54
CA TYR A 186 -5.08 -10.73 -1.69
C TYR A 186 -6.05 -11.32 -0.65
N LYS A 187 -6.39 -12.62 -0.74
CA LYS A 187 -7.20 -13.32 0.28
C LYS A 187 -6.54 -13.38 1.65
N VAL A 188 -5.21 -13.26 1.71
CA VAL A 188 -4.46 -13.27 2.97
C VAL A 188 -4.47 -11.94 3.71
N ILE A 189 -5.05 -10.88 3.09
CA ILE A 189 -5.11 -9.53 3.67
C ILE A 189 -6.31 -9.44 4.62
N ASN A 190 -6.03 -9.28 5.90
CA ASN A 190 -7.03 -9.03 6.94
C ASN A 190 -7.13 -7.53 7.19
N THR A 191 -8.32 -6.96 7.04
CA THR A 191 -8.56 -5.50 7.16
C THR A 191 -9.37 -5.17 8.39
N LYS A 192 -9.02 -4.09 9.12
CA LYS A 192 -9.77 -3.56 10.28
C LYS A 192 -9.94 -2.05 10.12
N GLN A 193 -11.16 -1.54 10.33
CA GLN A 193 -11.39 -0.11 10.48
C GLN A 193 -11.24 0.25 11.96
N ALA A 194 -10.15 0.94 12.31
CA ALA A 194 -9.81 1.32 13.68
C ALA A 194 -8.74 2.42 13.73
N ASP A 195 -8.45 2.93 14.94
CA ASP A 195 -7.28 3.77 15.19
C ASP A 195 -6.00 2.92 15.22
N GLY A 196 -5.16 3.11 14.22
CA GLY A 196 -3.90 2.39 14.07
C GLY A 196 -2.86 2.66 15.16
N TYR A 197 -3.02 3.73 15.98
CA TYR A 197 -2.16 4.00 17.14
C TYR A 197 -2.09 2.81 18.10
N TYR A 198 -3.21 2.10 18.25
CA TYR A 198 -3.33 0.94 19.12
C TYR A 198 -2.99 -0.39 18.45
N GLY A 199 -2.67 -0.38 17.15
CA GLY A 199 -2.34 -1.59 16.39
C GLY A 199 -3.51 -2.56 16.27
N TRP A 200 -3.20 -3.86 16.39
CA TRP A 200 -4.20 -4.93 16.38
C TRP A 200 -3.83 -6.01 17.39
N GLU A 201 -4.12 -5.74 18.65
CA GLU A 201 -3.68 -6.52 19.81
C GLU A 201 -4.09 -8.01 19.74
N GLU A 202 -5.32 -8.31 19.28
CA GLU A 202 -5.86 -9.67 19.20
C GLU A 202 -5.04 -10.59 18.28
N HIS A 203 -4.23 -10.00 17.40
CA HIS A 203 -3.35 -10.73 16.48
C HIS A 203 -1.86 -10.60 16.82
N ALA A 204 -1.49 -9.88 17.88
CA ALA A 204 -0.11 -9.80 18.32
C ALA A 204 0.43 -11.17 18.81
N PRO A 205 1.76 -11.40 18.84
CA PRO A 205 2.79 -10.49 18.33
C PRO A 205 2.96 -10.56 16.82
N PHE A 206 3.48 -9.46 16.21
CA PHE A 206 3.83 -9.36 14.81
C PHE A 206 5.34 -9.48 14.61
N ASP A 207 5.78 -10.22 13.59
CA ASP A 207 7.19 -10.30 13.20
C ASP A 207 7.65 -8.97 12.58
N LYS A 208 6.74 -8.29 11.87
CA LYS A 208 7.01 -7.02 11.17
C LYS A 208 5.85 -6.04 11.38
N ILE A 209 6.19 -4.75 11.52
CA ILE A 209 5.21 -3.66 11.54
C ILE A 209 5.66 -2.58 10.55
N ILE A 210 4.81 -2.18 9.62
CA ILE A 210 5.05 -1.06 8.73
C ILE A 210 4.00 0.03 8.94
N VAL A 211 4.44 1.26 9.19
CA VAL A 211 3.57 2.43 9.37
C VAL A 211 3.70 3.32 8.14
N THR A 212 2.59 3.60 7.46
CA THR A 212 2.56 4.32 6.17
C THR A 212 2.10 5.77 6.29
N CYS A 213 2.03 6.29 7.52
CA CYS A 213 1.70 7.68 7.85
C CYS A 213 2.69 8.24 8.87
N GLY A 214 2.86 9.58 8.88
CA GLY A 214 3.84 10.27 9.74
C GLY A 214 3.30 10.55 11.13
N ILE A 215 4.09 10.27 12.15
CA ILE A 215 3.77 10.51 13.56
C ILE A 215 4.95 11.20 14.28
N ASP A 216 4.68 11.91 15.38
CA ASP A 216 5.71 12.62 16.15
C ASP A 216 6.58 11.68 17.03
N HIS A 217 6.09 10.52 17.39
CA HIS A 217 6.79 9.53 18.21
C HIS A 217 6.42 8.10 17.81
N VAL A 218 7.20 7.13 18.26
CA VAL A 218 6.89 5.70 18.07
C VAL A 218 5.81 5.27 19.06
N PRO A 219 4.61 4.81 18.63
CA PRO A 219 3.55 4.40 19.54
C PRO A 219 3.96 3.22 20.41
N PRO A 220 3.86 3.36 21.76
CA PRO A 220 4.17 2.26 22.67
C PRO A 220 3.39 0.96 22.40
N PRO A 221 2.06 1.01 22.05
CA PRO A 221 1.32 -0.21 21.73
C PRO A 221 1.92 -0.99 20.54
N LEU A 222 2.44 -0.29 19.50
CA LEU A 222 3.06 -0.95 18.35
C LEU A 222 4.39 -1.63 18.74
N LEU A 223 5.19 -0.98 19.63
CA LEU A 223 6.40 -1.61 20.16
C LEU A 223 6.09 -2.83 21.03
N GLN A 224 5.00 -2.79 21.80
CA GLN A 224 4.56 -3.94 22.61
C GLN A 224 4.16 -5.12 21.71
N GLN A 225 3.39 -4.85 20.65
CA GLN A 225 2.91 -5.85 19.69
C GLN A 225 4.01 -6.34 18.73
N LEU A 226 5.14 -5.63 18.62
CA LEU A 226 6.28 -6.10 17.84
C LEU A 226 6.97 -7.25 18.61
N LYS A 227 7.17 -8.38 17.94
CA LYS A 227 7.89 -9.54 18.47
C LYS A 227 9.35 -9.18 18.80
N THR A 228 9.91 -9.79 19.81
CA THR A 228 11.36 -9.73 20.03
C THR A 228 12.10 -10.35 18.83
N GLY A 229 13.11 -9.67 18.29
CA GLY A 229 13.73 -9.98 17.00
C GLY A 229 12.98 -9.41 15.80
N GLY A 230 11.79 -8.79 16.01
CA GLY A 230 10.98 -8.18 14.97
C GLY A 230 11.52 -6.82 14.51
N ILE A 231 11.03 -6.39 13.34
CA ILE A 231 11.41 -5.12 12.71
C ILE A 231 10.17 -4.26 12.50
N MET A 232 10.27 -2.97 12.87
CA MET A 232 9.29 -1.94 12.51
C MET A 232 9.93 -0.91 11.59
N VAL A 233 9.18 -0.46 10.57
CA VAL A 233 9.55 0.69 9.73
C VAL A 233 8.45 1.74 9.88
N ILE A 234 8.84 2.96 10.29
CA ILE A 234 7.89 4.01 10.69
C ILE A 234 8.45 5.41 10.40
N PRO A 235 7.67 6.31 9.76
CA PRO A 235 8.01 7.72 9.61
C PRO A 235 7.76 8.48 10.92
N VAL A 236 8.81 9.04 11.52
CA VAL A 236 8.74 9.77 12.80
C VAL A 236 9.30 11.18 12.66
N GLY A 237 8.61 12.16 13.17
CA GLY A 237 9.04 13.56 13.18
C GLY A 237 7.92 14.55 12.90
N PRO A 238 8.24 15.83 12.83
CA PRO A 238 7.25 16.88 12.61
C PRO A 238 6.61 16.77 11.23
N PRO A 239 5.38 17.26 11.04
CA PRO A 239 4.69 17.24 9.75
C PRO A 239 5.55 17.78 8.61
N GLY A 240 5.65 17.04 7.52
CA GLY A 240 6.43 17.41 6.33
C GLY A 240 7.94 17.15 6.41
N ALA A 241 8.46 16.74 7.58
CA ALA A 241 9.88 16.46 7.79
C ALA A 241 10.11 15.21 8.65
N GLN A 242 9.39 14.12 8.34
CA GLN A 242 9.55 12.85 9.04
C GLN A 242 10.83 12.13 8.59
N HIS A 243 11.47 11.45 9.54
CA HIS A 243 12.56 10.51 9.29
C HIS A 243 12.00 9.09 9.29
N ILE A 244 12.31 8.30 8.27
CA ILE A 244 11.82 6.92 8.20
C ILE A 244 12.78 6.03 8.99
N LEU A 245 12.33 5.62 10.17
CA LEU A 245 13.12 4.81 11.08
C LEU A 245 12.87 3.32 10.85
N LYS A 246 13.96 2.56 10.76
CA LYS A 246 13.96 1.11 10.98
C LYS A 246 14.28 0.85 12.43
N ILE A 247 13.40 0.16 13.13
CA ILE A 247 13.48 -0.20 14.54
C ILE A 247 13.59 -1.71 14.65
N ASN A 248 14.69 -2.22 15.21
CA ASN A 248 14.85 -3.62 15.57
C ASN A 248 14.60 -3.77 17.06
N LYS A 249 13.67 -4.65 17.46
CA LYS A 249 13.43 -5.00 18.87
C LYS A 249 14.33 -6.17 19.25
N GLU A 250 15.32 -5.92 20.09
CA GLU A 250 16.40 -6.86 20.37
C GLU A 250 16.46 -7.22 21.85
N VAL A 251 17.03 -8.40 22.16
CA VAL A 251 17.43 -8.75 23.52
C VAL A 251 18.90 -8.32 23.68
N GLY A 252 19.14 -7.45 24.63
CA GLY A 252 20.51 -7.04 24.98
C GLY A 252 21.31 -8.15 25.70
N PRO A 253 22.62 -7.91 25.93
CA PRO A 253 23.53 -8.93 26.50
C PRO A 253 23.13 -9.43 27.90
N THR A 254 22.38 -8.62 28.67
CA THR A 254 21.90 -8.94 30.02
C THR A 254 20.46 -9.43 30.07
N GLY A 255 19.87 -9.73 28.87
CA GLY A 255 18.48 -10.22 28.76
C GLY A 255 17.42 -9.12 28.71
N GLN A 256 17.79 -7.84 28.83
CA GLN A 256 16.82 -6.73 28.72
C GLN A 256 16.36 -6.56 27.27
N ILE A 257 15.07 -6.21 27.10
CA ILE A 257 14.53 -5.86 25.80
C ILE A 257 14.85 -4.39 25.49
N GLY A 258 15.47 -4.16 24.35
CA GLY A 258 15.82 -2.85 23.84
C GLY A 258 15.41 -2.64 22.40
N VAL A 259 15.65 -1.45 21.88
CA VAL A 259 15.40 -1.12 20.47
C VAL A 259 16.64 -0.45 19.86
N LYS A 260 17.07 -0.97 18.71
CA LYS A 260 18.09 -0.32 17.86
C LYS A 260 17.37 0.41 16.73
N ARG A 261 17.76 1.67 16.50
CA ARG A 261 17.15 2.54 15.48
C ARG A 261 18.16 2.92 14.42
N SER A 262 17.74 2.98 13.17
CA SER A 262 18.50 3.55 12.06
C SER A 262 17.54 4.29 11.11
N ASP A 263 18.00 5.37 10.49
CA ASP A 263 17.27 6.10 9.47
C ASP A 263 17.57 5.47 8.11
N ILE A 264 16.53 5.03 7.39
CA ILE A 264 16.71 4.36 6.09
C ILE A 264 17.04 5.31 4.95
N TYR A 265 16.95 6.62 5.18
CA TYR A 265 17.34 7.69 4.25
C TYR A 265 18.57 8.50 4.72
N ASN A 266 19.32 7.97 5.70
CA ASN A 266 20.56 8.59 6.20
C ASN A 266 20.39 10.06 6.62
N GLY A 267 19.30 10.39 7.31
CA GLY A 267 19.01 11.72 7.81
C GLY A 267 18.26 12.65 6.84
N MET A 268 17.91 12.19 5.63
CA MET A 268 17.06 12.98 4.74
C MET A 268 15.58 12.83 5.14
N PRO A 269 14.88 13.93 5.43
CA PRO A 269 13.47 13.89 5.77
C PRO A 269 12.61 13.53 4.54
N VAL A 270 11.52 12.82 4.78
CA VAL A 270 10.53 12.43 3.77
C VAL A 270 9.15 12.86 4.27
N PRO A 271 8.37 13.65 3.50
CA PRO A 271 7.04 14.06 3.91
C PRO A 271 6.05 12.88 3.83
N PHE A 272 5.27 12.72 4.90
CA PHE A 272 4.18 11.75 4.96
C PHE A 272 2.86 12.42 5.33
N VAL A 273 1.74 11.78 4.93
CA VAL A 273 0.41 12.11 5.43
C VAL A 273 0.39 11.92 6.95
N PRO A 274 -0.15 12.89 7.72
CA PRO A 274 -0.19 12.81 9.17
C PRO A 274 -0.99 11.59 9.66
N PHE A 275 -0.52 11.01 10.75
CA PHE A 275 -1.25 10.00 11.50
C PHE A 275 -2.49 10.67 12.14
N THR A 276 -3.67 10.13 11.88
CA THR A 276 -4.93 10.66 12.43
C THR A 276 -5.40 9.79 13.59
N LYS A 277 -5.78 10.40 14.71
CA LYS A 277 -6.40 9.72 15.86
C LYS A 277 -7.91 9.84 15.80
N LEU A 278 -8.63 8.81 16.24
CA LEU A 278 -10.08 8.85 16.46
C LEU A 278 -10.40 9.69 17.72
N GLN A 279 -10.15 10.99 17.69
CA GLN A 279 -10.72 11.93 18.65
C GLN A 279 -11.52 12.96 17.85
N GLY A 280 -12.81 12.63 17.61
CA GLY A 280 -13.91 13.56 17.39
C GLY A 280 -13.81 14.65 16.30
N ASP A 281 -12.66 14.86 15.69
CA ASP A 281 -12.44 15.93 14.74
C ASP A 281 -12.36 15.38 13.31
N THR A 282 -13.33 15.79 12.51
CA THR A 282 -13.23 15.77 11.05
C THR A 282 -11.88 16.33 10.64
N VAL A 283 -11.09 15.51 9.91
CA VAL A 283 -9.83 15.91 9.30
C VAL A 283 -10.11 17.14 8.41
N LYS A 284 -9.95 18.33 8.94
CA LYS A 284 -9.82 19.54 8.14
C LYS A 284 -8.43 19.49 7.53
N GLY A 285 -8.37 19.02 6.29
CA GLY A 285 -7.15 19.09 5.50
C GLY A 285 -6.69 20.53 5.36
N THR A 286 -5.67 20.92 6.09
CA THR A 286 -4.90 22.11 5.79
C THR A 286 -3.98 21.80 4.63
N HIS A 287 -4.53 21.69 3.43
CA HIS A 287 -3.77 21.86 2.21
C HIS A 287 -3.66 23.37 1.97
N ASN A 288 -2.58 23.98 2.42
CA ASN A 288 -2.11 25.20 1.80
C ASN A 288 -1.64 24.84 0.39
N GLN A 289 -2.46 25.15 -0.60
CA GLN A 289 -2.02 25.32 -1.98
C GLN A 289 -1.03 26.49 -2.00
N ARG A 290 0.20 26.21 -2.36
CA ARG A 290 1.08 27.15 -3.06
C ARG A 290 1.87 26.36 -4.11
#